data_12d29c5782ef28fe64d60434c53165bd
#
_entry.id   12d29c5782ef28fe64d60434c53165bd
#
_cell.length_a   1.000
_cell.length_b   1.000
_cell.length_c   1.000
_cell.angle_alpha   90.00
_cell.angle_beta   90.00
_cell.angle_gamma   90.00
#
_symmetry.space_group_name_H-M   'P 1'
#
loop_
_entity.id
_entity.type
_entity.pdbx_description
1 polymer ?
#
loop_
_entity_poly.entity_id
_entity_poly.type
_entity_poly.pdbx_seq_one_letter_code
_entity_poly.pdbx_strand_id
1 'polypeptide(L)'
;MRAIFAAPADLDDWMALVRKVSWNFPGLETEAELEAHRKTVRKFISDQRALCVKDADRIVGVLLFSRKCSMICCLAVDPEYRRRGIASAMLEKALGALDRSREITVTTFRENDAKGTAPRRFYKKYGFVEGELVEEFGYPNQRVLLRPVSQGEK
;
A
#
# COMPACT_ATOMS: atom_id res chain seq x y z
N MET A 1 -14.73 3.30 9.40
CA MET A 1 -13.42 3.98 9.48
C MET A 1 -13.07 4.55 8.11
N ARG A 2 -12.60 5.77 8.08
CA ARG A 2 -12.32 6.48 6.83
C ARG A 2 -10.83 6.56 6.56
N ALA A 3 -10.44 6.46 5.29
CA ALA A 3 -9.08 6.77 4.86
C ALA A 3 -8.91 8.30 4.77
N ILE A 4 -7.82 8.80 5.32
CA ILE A 4 -7.47 10.23 5.31
C ILE A 4 -6.02 10.39 4.87
N PHE A 5 -5.68 11.60 4.38
CA PHE A 5 -4.28 11.92 4.16
C PHE A 5 -3.58 12.09 5.50
N ALA A 6 -2.44 11.43 5.67
CA ALA A 6 -1.66 11.53 6.89
C ALA A 6 -1.01 12.91 7.01
N ALA A 7 -0.91 13.40 8.23
CA ALA A 7 -0.24 14.66 8.55
C ALA A 7 1.16 14.37 9.13
N PRO A 8 2.08 15.36 9.14
CA PRO A 8 3.41 15.16 9.72
C PRO A 8 3.40 14.65 11.15
N ALA A 9 2.41 15.05 11.96
CA ALA A 9 2.26 14.59 13.33
C ALA A 9 1.92 13.10 13.44
N ASP A 10 1.50 12.47 12.35
CA ASP A 10 1.13 11.05 12.32
C ASP A 10 2.31 10.11 12.13
N LEU A 11 3.50 10.63 11.87
CA LEU A 11 4.66 9.82 11.48
C LEU A 11 5.04 8.76 12.52
N ASP A 12 5.03 9.11 13.80
CA ASP A 12 5.41 8.16 14.85
C ASP A 12 4.39 7.02 14.97
N ASP A 13 3.12 7.34 14.91
CA ASP A 13 2.05 6.32 14.94
C ASP A 13 2.07 5.45 13.68
N TRP A 14 2.38 6.06 12.54
CA TRP A 14 2.59 5.34 11.29
C TRP A 14 3.69 4.29 11.44
N MET A 15 4.85 4.71 11.96
CA MET A 15 5.99 3.82 12.13
C MET A 15 5.74 2.74 13.18
N ALA A 16 4.91 3.01 14.17
CA ALA A 16 4.51 1.99 15.14
C ALA A 16 3.77 0.83 14.45
N LEU A 17 2.87 1.13 13.52
CA LEU A 17 2.21 0.09 12.73
C LEU A 17 3.21 -0.62 11.81
N VAL A 18 4.08 0.11 11.14
CA VAL A 18 5.11 -0.48 10.27
C VAL A 18 5.96 -1.49 11.04
N ARG A 19 6.41 -1.15 12.24
CA ARG A 19 7.20 -2.06 13.08
C ARG A 19 6.40 -3.32 13.44
N LYS A 20 5.12 -3.18 13.70
CA LYS A 20 4.24 -4.31 14.05
C LYS A 20 4.11 -5.32 12.91
N VAL A 21 4.14 -4.85 11.66
CA VAL A 21 3.94 -5.70 10.49
C VAL A 21 5.23 -5.94 9.68
N SER A 22 6.36 -5.44 10.13
CA SER A 22 7.63 -5.47 9.37
C SER A 22 8.08 -6.87 8.99
N TRP A 23 7.75 -7.89 9.79
CA TRP A 23 8.07 -9.29 9.51
C TRP A 23 7.48 -9.77 8.16
N ASN A 24 6.43 -9.12 7.70
CA ASN A 24 5.73 -9.48 6.44
C ASN A 24 6.19 -8.64 5.25
N PHE A 25 7.16 -7.74 5.43
CA PHE A 25 7.61 -6.85 4.35
C PHE A 25 9.12 -6.95 4.18
N PRO A 26 9.59 -7.53 3.04
CA PRO A 26 11.01 -7.50 2.70
C PRO A 26 11.51 -6.05 2.63
N GLY A 27 12.71 -5.81 3.15
CA GLY A 27 13.30 -4.49 3.19
C GLY A 27 12.97 -3.67 4.44
N LEU A 28 12.25 -4.26 5.42
CA LEU A 28 11.93 -3.61 6.69
C LEU A 28 12.40 -4.45 7.90
N GLU A 29 13.48 -5.21 7.72
CA GLU A 29 13.93 -6.20 8.71
C GLU A 29 14.93 -5.65 9.72
N THR A 30 15.61 -4.56 9.40
CA THR A 30 16.65 -3.97 10.28
C THR A 30 16.24 -2.56 10.71
N GLU A 31 16.86 -2.08 11.80
CA GLU A 31 16.63 -0.71 12.26
C GLU A 31 17.08 0.32 11.21
N ALA A 32 18.16 0.03 10.49
CA ALA A 32 18.62 0.92 9.42
C ALA A 32 17.58 1.01 8.28
N GLU A 33 16.98 -0.12 7.91
CA GLU A 33 15.94 -0.16 6.90
C GLU A 33 14.67 0.56 7.35
N LEU A 34 14.29 0.37 8.61
CA LEU A 34 13.14 1.08 9.19
C LEU A 34 13.36 2.58 9.23
N GLU A 35 14.57 3.03 9.57
CA GLU A 35 14.89 4.46 9.59
C GLU A 35 14.87 5.06 8.17
N ALA A 36 15.37 4.34 7.19
CA ALA A 36 15.27 4.74 5.78
C ALA A 36 13.81 4.84 5.34
N HIS A 37 12.99 3.88 5.73
CA HIS A 37 11.55 3.88 5.44
C HIS A 37 10.85 5.07 6.11
N ARG A 38 11.21 5.41 7.34
CA ARG A 38 10.69 6.59 8.03
C ARG A 38 10.90 7.87 7.24
N LYS A 39 12.10 8.04 6.68
CA LYS A 39 12.40 9.20 5.83
C LYS A 39 11.55 9.22 4.56
N THR A 40 11.36 8.06 3.96
CA THR A 40 10.49 7.90 2.79
C THR A 40 9.05 8.27 3.13
N VAL A 41 8.52 7.76 4.23
CA VAL A 41 7.16 8.07 4.67
C VAL A 41 6.98 9.55 4.92
N ARG A 42 7.94 10.20 5.57
CA ARG A 42 7.91 11.66 5.81
C ARG A 42 7.75 12.42 4.51
N LYS A 43 8.50 12.05 3.48
CA LYS A 43 8.41 12.68 2.16
C LYS A 43 7.05 12.45 1.53
N PHE A 44 6.54 11.23 1.59
CA PHE A 44 5.22 10.89 1.04
C PHE A 44 4.11 11.66 1.76
N ILE A 45 4.20 11.82 3.06
CA ILE A 45 3.25 12.64 3.83
C ILE A 45 3.29 14.08 3.35
N SER A 46 4.48 14.66 3.21
CA SER A 46 4.67 16.03 2.74
C SER A 46 4.08 16.25 1.35
N ASP A 47 4.18 15.27 0.48
CA ASP A 47 3.69 15.34 -0.91
C ASP A 47 2.22 14.91 -1.05
N GLN A 48 1.53 14.65 0.06
CA GLN A 48 0.15 14.12 0.07
C GLN A 48 -0.01 12.84 -0.74
N ARG A 49 0.91 11.91 -0.52
CA ARG A 49 0.90 10.56 -1.13
C ARG A 49 0.85 9.47 -0.08
N ALA A 50 0.40 9.79 1.12
CA ALA A 50 0.30 8.88 2.24
C ALA A 50 -1.10 8.93 2.82
N LEU A 51 -1.76 7.77 2.85
CA LEU A 51 -3.10 7.62 3.42
C LEU A 51 -3.03 6.76 4.66
N CYS A 52 -3.89 7.01 5.61
CA CYS A 52 -4.02 6.18 6.79
C CYS A 52 -5.48 6.05 7.22
N VAL A 53 -5.72 5.04 8.04
CA VAL A 53 -6.98 4.87 8.76
C VAL A 53 -6.65 4.83 10.25
N LYS A 54 -7.43 5.57 11.04
CA LYS A 54 -7.25 5.65 12.48
C LYS A 54 -8.42 5.04 13.22
N ASP A 55 -8.12 4.35 14.31
CA ASP A 55 -9.08 4.00 15.36
C ASP A 55 -8.69 4.78 16.60
N ALA A 56 -9.50 5.77 16.95
CA ALA A 56 -9.13 6.81 17.92
C ALA A 56 -7.81 7.46 17.50
N ASP A 57 -6.77 7.41 18.32
CA ASP A 57 -5.48 8.02 18.01
C ASP A 57 -4.49 7.02 17.35
N ARG A 58 -4.88 5.76 17.18
CA ARG A 58 -4.00 4.74 16.63
C ARG A 58 -4.16 4.63 15.12
N ILE A 59 -3.06 4.52 14.42
CA ILE A 59 -3.06 4.20 13.00
C ILE A 59 -3.18 2.68 12.87
N VAL A 60 -4.21 2.23 12.16
CA VAL A 60 -4.52 0.82 11.95
C VAL A 60 -4.42 0.40 10.49
N GLY A 61 -4.20 1.33 9.60
CA GLY A 61 -3.96 1.07 8.18
C GLY A 61 -3.12 2.18 7.57
N VAL A 62 -2.25 1.82 6.63
CA VAL A 62 -1.36 2.75 5.93
C VAL A 62 -1.29 2.39 4.45
N LEU A 63 -1.17 3.41 3.59
CA LEU A 63 -0.98 3.21 2.16
C LEU A 63 -0.12 4.35 1.61
N LEU A 64 0.90 3.99 0.85
CA LEU A 64 1.72 4.93 0.09
C LEU A 64 1.45 4.75 -1.40
N PHE A 65 1.37 5.83 -2.14
CA PHE A 65 1.18 5.78 -3.59
C PHE A 65 1.99 6.85 -4.31
N SER A 66 2.20 6.67 -5.61
CA SER A 66 2.96 7.59 -6.44
C SER A 66 2.14 7.98 -7.67
N ARG A 67 1.88 9.28 -7.81
CA ARG A 67 1.21 9.82 -9.00
C ARG A 67 2.13 9.76 -10.20
N LYS A 68 3.40 10.06 -10.00
CA LYS A 68 4.40 10.06 -11.07
C LYS A 68 4.58 8.66 -11.68
N CYS A 69 4.70 7.66 -10.84
CA CYS A 69 4.92 6.28 -11.27
C CYS A 69 3.60 5.53 -11.50
N SER A 70 2.47 6.10 -11.15
CA SER A 70 1.15 5.48 -11.26
C SER A 70 1.12 4.12 -10.56
N MET A 71 1.44 4.11 -9.26
CA MET A 71 1.56 2.86 -8.52
C MET A 71 1.16 3.01 -7.06
N ILE A 72 0.72 1.90 -6.52
CA ILE A 72 0.57 1.71 -5.07
C ILE A 72 1.90 1.16 -4.55
N CYS A 73 2.57 1.91 -3.69
CA CYS A 73 3.92 1.59 -3.25
C CYS A 73 3.94 0.68 -2.02
N CYS A 74 2.94 0.83 -1.15
CA CYS A 74 2.86 0.08 0.10
C CYS A 74 1.42 0.10 0.60
N LEU A 75 0.97 -1.00 1.16
CA LEU A 75 -0.34 -1.09 1.81
C LEU A 75 -0.23 -2.09 2.94
N ALA A 76 -0.62 -1.68 4.14
CA ALA A 76 -0.61 -2.54 5.31
C ALA A 76 -1.76 -2.23 6.23
N VAL A 77 -2.30 -3.27 6.87
CA VAL A 77 -3.38 -3.16 7.86
C VAL A 77 -2.96 -3.90 9.11
N ASP A 78 -3.24 -3.32 10.27
CA ASP A 78 -3.02 -3.98 11.55
C ASP A 78 -3.73 -5.34 11.56
N PRO A 79 -3.03 -6.43 11.88
CA PRO A 79 -3.65 -7.77 11.88
C PRO A 79 -4.89 -7.89 12.73
N GLU A 80 -5.01 -7.12 13.81
CA GLU A 80 -6.19 -7.11 14.68
C GLU A 80 -7.39 -6.38 14.06
N TYR A 81 -7.18 -5.69 12.94
CA TYR A 81 -8.20 -4.89 12.27
C TYR A 81 -8.55 -5.41 10.88
N ARG A 82 -8.18 -6.62 10.56
CA ARG A 82 -8.50 -7.24 9.27
C ARG A 82 -10.01 -7.49 9.13
N ARG A 83 -10.48 -7.58 7.88
CA ARG A 83 -11.89 -7.82 7.53
C ARG A 83 -12.84 -6.72 7.97
N ARG A 84 -12.34 -5.49 8.11
CA ARG A 84 -13.16 -4.32 8.46
C ARG A 84 -13.23 -3.30 7.32
N GLY A 85 -12.80 -3.66 6.12
CA GLY A 85 -12.83 -2.77 4.96
C GLY A 85 -11.78 -1.67 4.96
N ILE A 86 -10.75 -1.76 5.81
CA ILE A 86 -9.72 -0.73 5.93
C ILE A 86 -8.86 -0.63 4.67
N ALA A 87 -8.39 -1.77 4.17
CA ALA A 87 -7.61 -1.80 2.93
C ALA A 87 -8.42 -1.25 1.75
N SER A 88 -9.70 -1.64 1.67
CA SER A 88 -10.60 -1.16 0.63
C SER A 88 -10.79 0.35 0.69
N ALA A 89 -11.00 0.92 1.87
CA ALA A 89 -11.17 2.35 2.04
C ALA A 89 -9.94 3.12 1.57
N MET A 90 -8.74 2.63 1.89
CA MET A 90 -7.49 3.27 1.46
C MET A 90 -7.26 3.11 -0.04
N LEU A 91 -7.48 1.93 -0.59
CA LEU A 91 -7.28 1.71 -2.02
C LEU A 91 -8.26 2.57 -2.85
N GLU A 92 -9.51 2.61 -2.48
CA GLU A 92 -10.51 3.43 -3.17
C GLU A 92 -10.14 4.91 -3.16
N LYS A 93 -9.65 5.42 -2.03
CA LYS A 93 -9.20 6.80 -1.95
C LYS A 93 -7.96 7.05 -2.80
N ALA A 94 -7.00 6.13 -2.81
CA ALA A 94 -5.80 6.22 -3.64
C ALA A 94 -6.16 6.20 -5.12
N LEU A 95 -7.06 5.31 -5.53
CA LEU A 95 -7.52 5.23 -6.93
C LEU A 95 -8.21 6.52 -7.36
N GLY A 96 -8.93 7.18 -6.45
CA GLY A 96 -9.54 8.49 -6.72
C GLY A 96 -8.53 9.63 -6.84
N ALA A 97 -7.33 9.45 -6.30
CA ALA A 97 -6.26 10.44 -6.36
C ALA A 97 -5.27 10.18 -7.51
N LEU A 98 -5.35 9.02 -8.13
CA LEU A 98 -4.49 8.62 -9.25
C LEU A 98 -5.21 8.87 -10.58
N ASP A 99 -4.42 8.99 -11.65
CA ASP A 99 -4.94 9.16 -13.01
C ASP A 99 -5.41 7.80 -13.56
N ARG A 100 -6.71 7.60 -13.65
CA ARG A 100 -7.32 6.35 -14.12
C ARG A 100 -7.20 6.14 -15.64
N SER A 101 -6.74 7.14 -16.38
CA SER A 101 -6.39 6.96 -17.80
C SER A 101 -5.04 6.28 -17.97
N ARG A 102 -4.30 6.09 -16.89
CA ARG A 102 -3.02 5.39 -16.86
C ARG A 102 -3.17 4.04 -16.16
N GLU A 103 -2.31 3.11 -16.54
CA GLU A 103 -2.18 1.83 -15.85
C GLU A 103 -1.67 2.08 -14.42
N ILE A 104 -2.24 1.38 -13.45
CA ILE A 104 -1.82 1.46 -12.05
C ILE A 104 -1.22 0.12 -11.67
N THR A 105 -0.02 0.14 -11.11
CA THR A 105 0.69 -1.07 -10.72
C THR A 105 0.84 -1.18 -9.21
N VAL A 106 0.96 -2.41 -8.74
CA VAL A 106 1.38 -2.71 -7.37
C VAL A 106 2.21 -4.00 -7.42
N THR A 107 3.21 -4.08 -6.55
CA THR A 107 4.03 -5.29 -6.41
C THR A 107 3.54 -6.07 -5.19
N THR A 108 3.30 -7.35 -5.38
CA THR A 108 2.81 -8.24 -4.32
C THR A 108 3.59 -9.56 -4.35
N PHE A 109 3.24 -10.49 -3.50
CA PHE A 109 3.87 -11.81 -3.42
C PHE A 109 3.47 -12.67 -4.62
N ARG A 110 4.32 -13.65 -4.96
CA ARG A 110 4.03 -14.61 -6.03
C ARG A 110 2.93 -15.58 -5.61
N GLU A 111 2.31 -16.23 -6.58
CA GLU A 111 1.19 -17.15 -6.36
C GLU A 111 1.53 -18.29 -5.38
N ASN A 112 2.76 -18.78 -5.42
CA ASN A 112 3.20 -19.87 -4.55
C ASN A 112 3.66 -19.41 -3.16
N ASP A 113 3.56 -18.13 -2.84
CA ASP A 113 3.94 -17.58 -1.54
C ASP A 113 2.70 -17.48 -0.66
N ALA A 114 2.71 -18.18 0.46
CA ALA A 114 1.58 -18.18 1.40
C ALA A 114 1.26 -16.79 1.95
N LYS A 115 2.25 -15.90 2.05
CA LYS A 115 2.06 -14.52 2.49
C LYS A 115 1.21 -13.71 1.51
N GLY A 116 1.17 -14.13 0.25
CA GLY A 116 0.47 -13.43 -0.82
C GLY A 116 -0.99 -13.80 -0.97
N THR A 117 -1.50 -14.81 -0.27
CA THR A 117 -2.86 -15.30 -0.50
C THR A 117 -3.92 -14.20 -0.31
N ALA A 118 -3.89 -13.49 0.81
CA ALA A 118 -4.85 -12.43 1.08
C ALA A 118 -4.65 -11.18 0.19
N PRO A 119 -3.42 -10.63 0.06
CA PRO A 119 -3.24 -9.46 -0.81
C PRO A 119 -3.53 -9.75 -2.28
N ARG A 120 -3.15 -10.92 -2.82
CA ARG A 120 -3.45 -11.25 -4.21
C ARG A 120 -4.95 -11.32 -4.46
N ARG A 121 -5.71 -11.92 -3.55
CA ARG A 121 -7.17 -11.99 -3.62
C ARG A 121 -7.79 -10.58 -3.58
N PHE A 122 -7.27 -9.73 -2.71
CA PHE A 122 -7.72 -8.36 -2.56
C PHE A 122 -7.56 -7.56 -3.86
N TYR A 123 -6.36 -7.59 -4.46
CA TYR A 123 -6.12 -6.87 -5.71
C TYR A 123 -6.95 -7.44 -6.86
N LYS A 124 -7.08 -8.74 -6.94
CA LYS A 124 -7.90 -9.39 -7.98
C LYS A 124 -9.36 -8.94 -7.90
N LYS A 125 -9.89 -8.79 -6.69
CA LYS A 125 -11.25 -8.30 -6.47
C LYS A 125 -11.46 -6.90 -7.05
N TYR A 126 -10.43 -6.05 -7.04
CA TYR A 126 -10.48 -4.71 -7.62
C TYR A 126 -10.17 -4.67 -9.11
N GLY A 127 -9.98 -5.82 -9.74
CA GLY A 127 -9.75 -5.89 -11.17
C GLY A 127 -8.29 -5.87 -11.59
N PHE A 128 -7.35 -5.93 -10.64
CA PHE A 128 -5.94 -6.05 -10.98
C PHE A 128 -5.67 -7.41 -11.61
N VAL A 129 -4.85 -7.42 -12.65
CA VAL A 129 -4.44 -8.64 -13.36
C VAL A 129 -2.96 -8.88 -13.16
N GLU A 130 -2.54 -10.15 -13.29
CA GLU A 130 -1.15 -10.53 -13.14
C GLU A 130 -0.28 -9.94 -14.25
N GLY A 131 0.86 -9.37 -13.86
CA GLY A 131 1.87 -8.87 -14.77
C GLY A 131 3.17 -9.66 -14.61
N GLU A 132 4.30 -8.97 -14.77
CA GLU A 132 5.61 -9.60 -14.76
C GLU A 132 6.03 -10.07 -13.36
N LEU A 133 6.87 -11.12 -13.35
CA LEU A 133 7.57 -11.53 -12.14
C LEU A 133 8.77 -10.60 -11.95
N VAL A 134 8.94 -10.11 -10.75
CA VAL A 134 10.01 -9.18 -10.39
C VAL A 134 10.67 -9.63 -9.10
N GLU A 135 11.75 -8.96 -8.72
CA GLU A 135 12.42 -9.16 -7.45
C GLU A 135 12.60 -7.79 -6.80
N GLU A 136 12.18 -7.63 -5.55
CA GLU A 136 12.38 -6.43 -4.78
C GLU A 136 13.02 -6.77 -3.45
N PHE A 137 14.05 -6.01 -3.07
CA PHE A 137 14.83 -6.23 -1.84
C PHE A 137 15.35 -7.67 -1.71
N GLY A 138 15.72 -8.29 -2.85
CA GLY A 138 16.17 -9.67 -2.87
C GLY A 138 15.07 -10.71 -2.69
N TYR A 139 13.80 -10.31 -2.71
CA TYR A 139 12.66 -11.19 -2.48
C TYR A 139 11.83 -11.36 -3.77
N PRO A 140 11.41 -12.60 -4.10
CA PRO A 140 10.59 -12.86 -5.29
C PRO A 140 9.20 -12.25 -5.15
N ASN A 141 8.83 -11.41 -6.10
CA ASN A 141 7.53 -10.74 -6.13
C ASN A 141 6.89 -10.83 -7.51
N GLN A 142 5.65 -10.39 -7.59
CA GLN A 142 4.92 -10.27 -8.84
C GLN A 142 4.24 -8.91 -8.91
N ARG A 143 4.37 -8.26 -10.06
CA ARG A 143 3.65 -7.04 -10.33
C ARG A 143 2.24 -7.39 -10.78
N VAL A 144 1.24 -6.70 -10.21
CA VAL A 144 -0.13 -6.76 -10.70
C VAL A 144 -0.52 -5.36 -11.18
N LEU A 145 -1.44 -5.29 -12.13
CA LEU A 145 -1.76 -4.03 -12.75
C LEU A 145 -3.25 -3.86 -12.97
N LEU A 146 -3.71 -2.64 -12.79
CA LEU A 146 -5.06 -2.23 -13.08
C LEU A 146 -5.03 -1.46 -14.41
N ARG A 147 -5.76 -1.95 -15.40
CA ARG A 147 -5.76 -1.36 -16.72
C ARG A 147 -6.45 -0.01 -16.72
N PRO A 148 -6.05 0.90 -17.65
CA PRO A 148 -6.70 2.19 -17.76
C PRO A 148 -8.18 2.07 -18.06
N VAL A 149 -8.95 3.02 -17.51
CA VAL A 149 -10.36 3.17 -17.89
C VAL A 149 -10.40 3.96 -19.20
N SER A 150 -11.07 3.41 -20.22
CA SER A 150 -11.21 4.10 -21.49
C SER A 150 -12.14 5.30 -21.33
N GLN A 151 -11.88 6.38 -22.10
CA GLN A 151 -12.81 7.49 -22.18
C GLN A 151 -14.12 6.99 -22.76
N GLY A 152 -15.24 7.27 -22.07
CA GLY A 152 -16.55 6.81 -22.48
C GLY A 152 -17.03 5.55 -21.77
N GLU A 153 -16.18 4.83 -21.08
CA GLU A 153 -16.57 3.76 -20.17
C GLU A 153 -16.92 4.36 -18.80
N LYS A 154 -18.07 4.04 -18.32
CA LYS A 154 -18.53 4.53 -17.03
C LYS A 154 -19.10 3.39 -16.19
#